data_a13d891ab35ea9ee546176af4633fd8d
#
_entry.id   a13d891ab35ea9ee546176af4633fd8d
#
_cell.length_a   1.000
_cell.length_b   1.000
_cell.length_c   1.000
_cell.angle_alpha   90.00
_cell.angle_beta   90.00
_cell.angle_gamma   90.00
#
_symmetry.space_group_name_H-M   'P 1'
#
loop_
_entity.id
_entity.type
_entity.pdbx_description
1 polymer ?
#
loop_
_entity_poly.entity_id
_entity_poly.type
_entity_poly.pdbx_seq_one_letter_code
_entity_poly.pdbx_strand_id
1 'polypeptide(L)'
;MIETTIKMTVPAEKRKEVLQTVKAILGPIRRERGCIRCNCYVDVEDELVLFIEEEWKTGEDLENHLRSDHFGVLNGAMRLLRVEPDIRFNTIVSTAGPEAIMAARA
;
A
#
# COMPACT_ATOMS: atom_id res chain seq x y z
N MET A 1 -11.08 -5.03 -10.06
CA MET A 1 -10.22 -4.95 -8.87
C MET A 1 -9.13 -3.92 -9.08
N ILE A 2 -8.86 -3.12 -8.07
CA ILE A 2 -7.84 -2.07 -8.13
C ILE A 2 -6.74 -2.42 -7.13
N GLU A 3 -5.49 -2.37 -7.58
CA GLU A 3 -4.32 -2.49 -6.72
C GLU A 3 -3.70 -1.12 -6.50
N THR A 4 -3.43 -0.78 -5.25
CA THR A 4 -2.70 0.43 -4.88
C THR A 4 -1.34 0.02 -4.34
N THR A 5 -0.29 0.64 -4.84
CA THR A 5 1.06 0.47 -4.32
C THR A 5 1.64 1.82 -3.92
N ILE A 6 2.21 1.90 -2.73
CA ILE A 6 2.85 3.09 -2.20
C ILE A 6 4.24 2.71 -1.72
N LYS A 7 5.26 3.21 -2.41
CA LYS A 7 6.65 3.01 -1.99
C LYS A 7 7.16 4.30 -1.36
N MET A 8 7.58 4.22 -0.11
CA MET A 8 8.07 5.36 0.65
C MET A 8 9.53 5.15 1.04
N THR A 9 10.36 6.17 0.82
CA THR A 9 11.70 6.22 1.40
C THR A 9 11.63 7.15 2.60
N VAL A 10 11.84 6.60 3.80
CA VAL A 10 11.62 7.30 5.06
C VAL A 10 12.95 7.77 5.62
N PRO A 11 13.08 9.03 6.10
CA PRO A 11 14.28 9.44 6.81
C PRO A 11 14.52 8.55 8.03
N ALA A 12 15.79 8.21 8.29
CA ALA A 12 16.13 7.29 9.39
C ALA A 12 15.57 7.75 10.73
N GLU A 13 15.64 9.05 11.02
CA GLU A 13 15.14 9.65 12.25
C GLU A 13 13.60 9.64 12.37
N LYS A 14 12.89 9.40 11.27
CA LYS A 14 11.42 9.34 11.22
C LYS A 14 10.88 7.91 11.14
N ARG A 15 11.76 6.93 10.91
CA ARG A 15 11.33 5.55 10.61
C ARG A 15 10.41 4.98 11.69
N LYS A 16 10.77 5.13 12.94
CA LYS A 16 9.98 4.60 14.06
C LYS A 16 8.57 5.18 14.08
N GLU A 17 8.46 6.51 13.94
CA GLU A 17 7.17 7.20 13.94
C GLU A 17 6.30 6.78 12.76
N VAL A 18 6.89 6.69 11.57
CA VAL A 18 6.16 6.28 10.36
C VAL A 18 5.67 4.85 10.50
N LEU A 19 6.50 3.93 10.98
CA LEU A 19 6.09 2.54 11.22
C LEU A 19 4.95 2.45 12.24
N GLN A 20 5.01 3.22 13.32
CA GLN A 20 3.94 3.25 14.33
C GLN A 20 2.63 3.75 13.71
N THR A 21 2.69 4.82 12.90
CA THR A 21 1.54 5.37 12.21
C THR A 21 0.92 4.33 11.26
N VAL A 22 1.74 3.70 10.42
CA VAL A 22 1.28 2.67 9.49
C VAL A 22 0.64 1.51 10.24
N LYS A 23 1.29 1.00 11.29
CA LYS A 23 0.73 -0.10 12.09
C LYS A 23 -0.64 0.25 12.68
N ALA A 24 -0.82 1.49 13.10
CA ALA A 24 -2.08 1.94 13.71
C ALA A 24 -3.23 1.98 12.71
N ILE A 25 -2.97 2.23 11.42
CA ILE A 25 -4.01 2.37 10.41
C ILE A 25 -4.29 1.10 9.62
N LEU A 26 -3.41 0.09 9.65
CA LEU A 26 -3.62 -1.15 8.89
C LEU A 26 -4.93 -1.85 9.24
N GLY A 27 -5.19 -2.05 10.52
CA GLY A 27 -6.43 -2.69 10.98
C GLY A 27 -7.68 -1.95 10.54
N PRO A 28 -7.79 -0.64 10.84
CA PRO A 28 -8.91 0.18 10.37
C PRO A 28 -9.11 0.15 8.86
N ILE A 29 -8.04 0.26 8.06
CA ILE A 29 -8.14 0.20 6.59
C ILE A 29 -8.68 -1.16 6.13
N ARG A 30 -8.22 -2.25 6.75
CA ARG A 30 -8.69 -3.61 6.41
C ARG A 30 -10.18 -3.79 6.65
N ARG A 31 -10.79 -2.99 7.51
CA ARG A 31 -12.24 -3.03 7.81
C ARG A 31 -13.05 -2.10 6.91
N GLU A 32 -12.41 -1.29 6.08
CA GLU A 32 -13.13 -0.43 5.15
C GLU A 32 -13.83 -1.25 4.08
N ARG A 33 -14.97 -0.74 3.60
CA ARG A 33 -15.77 -1.40 2.57
C ARG A 33 -14.94 -1.63 1.32
N GLY A 34 -14.95 -2.88 0.85
CA GLY A 34 -14.28 -3.25 -0.40
C GLY A 34 -12.79 -3.48 -0.29
N CYS A 35 -12.20 -3.35 0.91
CA CYS A 35 -10.80 -3.68 1.12
C CYS A 35 -10.63 -5.20 1.07
N ILE A 36 -9.85 -5.68 0.09
CA ILE A 36 -9.53 -7.11 -0.04
C ILE A 36 -8.31 -7.42 0.82
N ARG A 37 -7.28 -6.57 0.75
CA ARG A 37 -6.11 -6.66 1.62
C ARG A 37 -5.40 -5.31 1.73
N CYS A 38 -4.67 -5.14 2.81
CA CYS A 38 -3.80 -4.00 3.05
C CYS A 38 -2.64 -4.47 3.91
N ASN A 39 -1.43 -4.39 3.39
CA ASN A 39 -0.21 -4.83 4.08
C ASN A 39 0.91 -3.82 3.88
N CYS A 40 1.83 -3.79 4.83
CA CYS A 40 3.04 -3.01 4.74
C CYS A 40 4.25 -3.94 4.81
N TYR A 41 5.21 -3.70 3.94
CA TYR A 41 6.44 -4.48 3.84
C TYR A 41 7.66 -3.58 3.95
N VAL A 42 8.76 -4.13 4.37
CA VAL A 42 10.06 -3.46 4.39
C VAL A 42 10.92 -4.06 3.28
N ASP A 43 11.60 -3.20 2.53
CA ASP A 43 12.53 -3.66 1.49
C ASP A 43 13.68 -4.44 2.14
N VAL A 44 14.01 -5.60 1.59
CA VAL A 44 15.05 -6.46 2.15
C VAL A 44 16.46 -5.86 2.01
N GLU A 45 16.64 -4.95 1.06
CA GLU A 45 17.93 -4.31 0.79
C GLU A 45 18.07 -2.93 1.43
N ASP A 46 16.97 -2.31 1.87
CA ASP A 46 16.98 -0.97 2.47
C ASP A 46 15.87 -0.83 3.49
N GLU A 47 16.21 -0.87 4.77
CA GLU A 47 15.25 -0.77 5.86
C GLU A 47 14.48 0.56 5.91
N LEU A 48 14.95 1.59 5.21
CA LEU A 48 14.27 2.88 5.12
C LEU A 48 13.19 2.91 4.03
N VAL A 49 13.10 1.86 3.23
CA VAL A 49 12.08 1.75 2.18
C VAL A 49 10.92 0.89 2.68
N LEU A 50 9.75 1.51 2.76
CA LEU A 50 8.50 0.86 3.13
C LEU A 50 7.60 0.75 1.92
N PHE A 51 6.88 -0.34 1.82
CA PHE A 51 5.99 -0.61 0.70
C PHE A 51 4.62 -0.98 1.23
N ILE A 52 3.60 -0.17 0.91
CA ILE A 52 2.20 -0.47 1.24
C ILE A 52 1.53 -1.00 -0.02
N GLU A 53 0.86 -2.13 0.11
CA GLU A 53 0.13 -2.78 -0.96
C GLU A 53 -1.31 -3.00 -0.53
N GLU A 54 -2.25 -2.53 -1.34
CA GLU A 54 -3.69 -2.64 -1.08
C GLU A 54 -4.39 -3.20 -2.30
N GLU A 55 -5.47 -3.93 -2.06
CA GLU A 55 -6.40 -4.33 -3.11
C GLU A 55 -7.82 -3.93 -2.74
N TRP A 56 -8.54 -3.35 -3.70
CA TRP A 56 -9.91 -2.86 -3.55
C TRP A 56 -10.81 -3.52 -4.58
N LYS A 57 -12.02 -3.87 -4.18
CA LYS A 57 -12.98 -4.53 -5.09
C LYS A 57 -13.32 -3.66 -6.27
N THR A 58 -13.58 -2.37 -6.05
CA THR A 58 -14.03 -1.42 -7.07
C THR A 58 -13.32 -0.09 -6.96
N GLY A 59 -13.37 0.71 -8.04
CA GLY A 59 -12.85 2.07 -8.03
C GLY A 59 -13.59 2.97 -7.03
N GLU A 60 -14.89 2.75 -6.82
CA GLU A 60 -15.66 3.50 -5.83
C GLU A 60 -15.16 3.22 -4.40
N ASP A 61 -14.89 1.96 -4.08
CA ASP A 61 -14.34 1.58 -2.78
C ASP A 61 -12.97 2.23 -2.55
N LEU A 62 -12.12 2.27 -3.59
CA LEU A 62 -10.85 2.97 -3.52
C LEU A 62 -11.05 4.47 -3.28
N GLU A 63 -11.96 5.12 -4.01
CA GLU A 63 -12.21 6.55 -3.83
C GLU A 63 -12.69 6.87 -2.42
N ASN A 64 -13.57 6.03 -1.87
CA ASN A 64 -14.04 6.19 -0.49
C ASN A 64 -12.87 6.07 0.50
N HIS A 65 -11.96 5.11 0.26
CA HIS A 65 -10.74 4.98 1.06
C HIS A 65 -9.87 6.24 0.99
N LEU A 66 -9.65 6.78 -0.21
CA LEU A 66 -8.82 7.97 -0.39
C LEU A 66 -9.40 9.21 0.30
N ARG A 67 -10.72 9.25 0.53
CA ARG A 67 -11.39 10.31 1.29
C ARG A 67 -11.46 10.04 2.78
N SER A 68 -11.06 8.84 3.22
CA SER A 68 -11.17 8.44 4.63
C SER A 68 -10.19 9.17 5.53
N ASP A 69 -10.51 9.23 6.82
CA ASP A 69 -9.62 9.79 7.84
C ASP A 69 -8.32 8.99 7.93
N HIS A 70 -8.39 7.67 7.78
CA HIS A 70 -7.19 6.82 7.83
C HIS A 70 -6.22 7.15 6.71
N PHE A 71 -6.72 7.33 5.48
CA PHE A 71 -5.85 7.77 4.39
C PHE A 71 -5.33 9.18 4.63
N GLY A 72 -6.14 10.04 5.22
CA GLY A 72 -5.71 11.39 5.61
C GLY A 72 -4.50 11.37 6.54
N VAL A 73 -4.48 10.45 7.51
CA VAL A 73 -3.33 10.25 8.40
C VAL A 73 -2.10 9.82 7.62
N LEU A 74 -2.22 8.85 6.73
CA LEU A 74 -1.13 8.37 5.88
C LEU A 74 -0.62 9.49 4.95
N ASN A 75 -1.54 10.20 4.32
CA ASN A 75 -1.20 11.32 3.43
C ASN A 75 -0.43 12.42 4.17
N GLY A 76 -0.83 12.72 5.40
CA GLY A 76 -0.12 13.66 6.26
C GLY A 76 1.31 13.20 6.58
N ALA A 77 1.48 11.91 6.86
CA ALA A 77 2.81 11.34 7.09
C ALA A 77 3.68 11.41 5.83
N MET A 78 3.11 11.13 4.66
CA MET A 78 3.83 11.19 3.39
C MET A 78 4.31 12.60 3.04
N ARG A 79 3.62 13.64 3.46
CA ARG A 79 4.03 15.03 3.23
C ARG A 79 5.31 15.40 3.98
N LEU A 80 5.66 14.65 5.01
CA LEU A 80 6.88 14.89 5.79
C LEU A 80 8.12 14.19 5.21
N LEU A 81 7.94 13.42 4.15
CA LEU A 81 9.05 12.72 3.50
C LEU A 81 9.88 13.69 2.67
N ARG A 82 11.21 13.48 2.66
CA ARG A 82 12.15 14.28 1.85
C ARG A 82 12.12 13.88 0.38
N VAL A 83 11.77 12.61 0.13
CA VAL A 83 11.62 12.05 -1.21
C VAL A 83 10.14 11.82 -1.45
N GLU A 84 9.63 12.28 -2.59
CA GLU A 84 8.25 12.06 -2.95
C GLU A 84 7.96 10.57 -3.06
N PRO A 85 6.86 10.06 -2.43
CA PRO A 85 6.51 8.65 -2.54
C PRO A 85 6.12 8.29 -3.97
N ASP A 86 6.42 7.05 -4.37
CA ASP A 86 5.97 6.48 -5.63
C ASP A 86 4.62 5.80 -5.38
N ILE A 87 3.54 6.40 -5.89
CA ILE A 87 2.17 5.92 -5.71
C ILE A 87 1.63 5.49 -7.06
N ARG A 88 1.07 4.27 -7.10
CA ARG A 88 0.46 3.73 -8.32
C ARG A 88 -0.89 3.11 -8.03
N PHE A 89 -1.84 3.36 -8.94
CA PHE A 89 -3.16 2.74 -8.94
C PHE A 89 -3.27 1.91 -10.22
N ASN A 90 -3.40 0.59 -10.08
CA ASN A 90 -3.45 -0.32 -11.21
C ASN A 90 -4.80 -1.03 -11.26
N THR A 91 -5.47 -0.98 -12.41
CA THR A 91 -6.66 -1.79 -12.65
C THR A 91 -6.22 -3.19 -13.05
N ILE A 92 -6.65 -4.19 -12.29
CA ILE A 92 -6.33 -5.59 -12.56
C ILE A 92 -7.44 -6.21 -13.38
N VAL A 93 -7.13 -6.65 -14.60
CA VAL A 93 -8.10 -7.27 -15.51
C VAL A 93 -8.06 -8.80 -15.43
N SER A 94 -6.91 -9.36 -15.04
CA SER A 94 -6.79 -10.81 -14.83
C SER A 94 -5.61 -11.11 -13.91
N THR A 95 -5.68 -12.25 -13.25
CA THR A 95 -4.61 -12.74 -12.37
C THR A 95 -4.36 -14.21 -12.70
N ALA A 96 -3.12 -14.56 -13.01
CA ALA A 96 -2.71 -15.95 -13.15
C ALA A 96 -1.99 -16.39 -11.88
N GLY A 97 -2.05 -17.68 -11.61
CA GLY A 97 -1.37 -18.30 -10.47
C GLY A 97 -0.14 -19.13 -10.90
N PRO A 98 0.26 -20.10 -10.06
CA PRO A 98 1.44 -20.95 -10.32
C PRO A 98 1.41 -21.68 -11.66
N GLU A 99 0.24 -21.91 -12.23
CA GLU A 99 0.07 -22.55 -13.54
C GLU A 99 0.79 -21.81 -14.66
N ALA A 100 0.95 -20.49 -14.53
CA ALA A 100 1.69 -19.68 -15.50
C ALA A 100 3.18 -20.08 -15.54
N ILE A 101 3.75 -20.46 -14.39
CA ILE A 101 5.14 -20.91 -14.31
C ILE A 101 5.29 -22.23 -15.06
N MET A 102 4.37 -23.15 -14.82
CA MET A 102 4.38 -24.47 -15.47
C MET A 102 4.25 -24.32 -16.98
N ALA A 103 3.35 -23.48 -17.44
CA ALA A 103 3.14 -23.22 -18.86
C ALA A 103 4.40 -22.62 -19.52
N ALA A 104 5.07 -21.68 -18.87
CA ALA A 104 6.27 -21.03 -19.39
C ALA A 104 7.48 -21.95 -19.42
N ARG A 105 7.57 -22.91 -18.49
CA ARG A 105 8.71 -23.82 -18.36
C ARG A 105 8.49 -25.19 -19.02
N ALA A 106 7.36 -25.36 -19.66
CA ALA A 106 7.05 -26.61 -20.37
C ALA A 106 7.94 -26.81 -21.59
#